data_86b89d29d464b3667c1df598de9d6f90
#
_entry.id   86b89d29d464b3667c1df598de9d6f90
#
_cell.length_a   1.000
_cell.length_b   1.000
_cell.length_c   1.000
_cell.angle_alpha   90.00
_cell.angle_beta   90.00
_cell.angle_gamma   90.00
#
_symmetry.space_group_name_H-M   'P 1'
#
loop_
_entity.id
_entity.type
_entity.pdbx_description
1 polymer ?
#
loop_
_entity_poly.entity_id
_entity_poly.type
_entity_poly.pdbx_seq_one_letter_code
_entity_poly.pdbx_strand_id
1 'polypeptide(L)'
;DRHTGIGADGLIWGAAAPDADVAFRLHNADGTEAEISGNGLRCLAQAWLRSANRSDGQVSVATPGGVRQAIATSSDDPATLTVCVEMGPVGAGPELPAVIGELGIDQAMSASVGNPHVVLLGPGSLAPNLASVDLIKVGRRVESAVPGGANVHLIEQSGEDRLVMRPWERGVGITEACGSGATVAAWVARSWGLVGDTVVVSMPGGEVTVELGLHSASLIGPATYVADVETH
;
A
#
# COMPACT_ATOMS: atom_id res chain seq x y z
N ASP A 1 19.80 -8.75 -4.42
CA ASP A 1 19.32 -8.82 -3.03
C ASP A 1 18.74 -7.47 -2.63
N ARG A 2 17.51 -7.43 -2.09
CA ARG A 2 16.77 -6.20 -1.76
C ARG A 2 17.24 -5.51 -0.46
N HIS A 3 18.02 -6.18 0.35
CA HIS A 3 18.54 -5.64 1.61
C HIS A 3 20.01 -5.27 1.55
N THR A 4 20.79 -5.93 0.68
CA THR A 4 22.26 -5.78 0.61
C THR A 4 22.77 -5.51 -0.80
N GLY A 5 21.90 -5.39 -1.80
CA GLY A 5 22.25 -5.13 -3.18
C GLY A 5 21.28 -4.14 -3.85
N ILE A 6 21.19 -4.18 -5.15
CA ILE A 6 20.31 -3.33 -5.98
C ILE A 6 18.94 -3.95 -6.24
N GLY A 7 18.60 -5.05 -5.56
CA GLY A 7 17.30 -5.69 -5.67
C GLY A 7 16.18 -4.85 -5.04
N ALA A 8 14.94 -5.18 -5.39
CA ALA A 8 13.74 -4.52 -4.91
C ALA A 8 12.64 -5.56 -4.64
N ASP A 9 11.53 -5.12 -4.04
CA ASP A 9 10.35 -5.96 -3.80
C ASP A 9 9.60 -6.26 -5.09
N GLY A 10 9.81 -5.45 -6.13
CA GLY A 10 9.23 -5.64 -7.46
C GLY A 10 9.89 -4.75 -8.50
N LEU A 11 9.61 -5.06 -9.77
CA LEU A 11 10.05 -4.31 -10.93
C LEU A 11 8.86 -3.63 -11.60
N ILE A 12 8.96 -2.31 -11.76
CA ILE A 12 7.94 -1.53 -12.46
C ILE A 12 8.40 -1.26 -13.89
N TRP A 13 7.52 -1.56 -14.83
CA TRP A 13 7.66 -1.19 -16.23
C TRP A 13 6.84 0.05 -16.53
N GLY A 14 7.51 1.10 -16.97
CA GLY A 14 6.89 2.29 -17.56
C GLY A 14 7.04 2.28 -19.08
N ALA A 15 5.93 2.39 -19.81
CA ALA A 15 5.92 2.48 -21.27
C ALA A 15 4.94 3.57 -21.71
N ALA A 16 5.11 4.09 -22.94
CA ALA A 16 4.14 5.03 -23.50
C ALA A 16 2.75 4.38 -23.58
N ALA A 17 1.70 5.14 -23.25
CA ALA A 17 0.32 4.70 -23.30
C ALA A 17 -0.49 5.60 -24.24
N PRO A 18 -1.46 5.06 -25.02
CA PRO A 18 -2.26 5.88 -25.94
C PRO A 18 -3.17 6.90 -25.23
N ASP A 19 -3.68 6.54 -24.03
CA ASP A 19 -4.71 7.32 -23.31
C ASP A 19 -4.19 7.84 -21.94
N ALA A 20 -2.88 7.78 -21.70
CA ALA A 20 -2.24 8.27 -20.47
C ALA A 20 -0.78 8.65 -20.77
N ASP A 21 -0.14 9.34 -19.83
CA ASP A 21 1.28 9.71 -19.97
C ASP A 21 2.18 8.47 -19.94
N VAL A 22 1.83 7.49 -19.09
CA VAL A 22 2.61 6.26 -18.93
C VAL A 22 1.73 5.07 -18.57
N ALA A 23 2.04 3.89 -19.13
CA ALA A 23 1.47 2.62 -18.70
C ALA A 23 2.28 2.03 -17.55
N PHE A 24 1.59 1.45 -16.58
CA PHE A 24 2.14 0.80 -15.39
C PHE A 24 1.98 -0.71 -15.48
N ARG A 25 3.07 -1.44 -15.31
CA ARG A 25 3.07 -2.88 -15.02
C ARG A 25 4.03 -3.15 -13.88
N LEU A 26 3.61 -3.96 -12.92
CA LEU A 26 4.43 -4.34 -11.78
C LEU A 26 4.58 -5.86 -11.73
N HIS A 27 5.82 -6.31 -11.70
CA HIS A 27 6.16 -7.70 -11.42
C HIS A 27 6.74 -7.80 -10.01
N ASN A 28 6.13 -8.66 -9.20
CA ASN A 28 6.65 -9.01 -7.88
C ASN A 28 7.96 -9.79 -7.99
N ALA A 29 8.68 -9.96 -6.88
CA ALA A 29 9.94 -10.71 -6.83
C ALA A 29 9.79 -12.19 -7.24
N ASP A 30 8.59 -12.77 -7.15
CA ASP A 30 8.26 -14.13 -7.59
C ASP A 30 7.89 -14.22 -9.09
N GLY A 31 7.89 -13.08 -9.82
CA GLY A 31 7.54 -12.98 -11.23
C GLY A 31 6.04 -12.84 -11.52
N THR A 32 5.19 -12.84 -10.52
CA THR A 32 3.75 -12.60 -10.71
C THR A 32 3.46 -11.13 -10.97
N GLU A 33 2.44 -10.83 -11.77
CA GLU A 33 1.97 -9.45 -11.95
C GLU A 33 1.09 -9.01 -10.77
N ALA A 34 1.31 -7.79 -10.29
CA ALA A 34 0.46 -7.15 -9.29
C ALA A 34 -0.57 -6.22 -9.94
N GLU A 35 -1.79 -6.23 -9.40
CA GLU A 35 -2.91 -5.44 -9.94
C GLU A 35 -2.73 -3.94 -9.70
N ILE A 36 -2.23 -3.57 -8.52
CA ILE A 36 -1.98 -2.18 -8.13
C ILE A 36 -0.88 -2.11 -7.04
N SER A 37 -0.11 -1.04 -7.05
CA SER A 37 0.82 -0.68 -5.98
C SER A 37 0.84 0.83 -5.80
N GLY A 38 0.38 1.31 -4.65
CA GLY A 38 0.45 2.74 -4.32
C GLY A 38 1.90 3.25 -4.25
N ASN A 39 2.82 2.45 -3.71
CA ASN A 39 4.26 2.77 -3.70
C ASN A 39 4.80 2.82 -5.12
N GLY A 40 4.47 1.80 -5.92
CA GLY A 40 4.91 1.71 -7.31
C GLY A 40 4.42 2.86 -8.17
N LEU A 41 3.17 3.28 -8.02
CA LEU A 41 2.61 4.43 -8.75
C LEU A 41 3.35 5.73 -8.40
N ARG A 42 3.69 5.95 -7.12
CA ARG A 42 4.47 7.14 -6.72
C ARG A 42 5.88 7.12 -7.33
N CYS A 43 6.55 5.97 -7.28
CA CYS A 43 7.88 5.82 -7.88
C CYS A 43 7.86 6.01 -9.40
N LEU A 44 6.85 5.46 -10.10
CA LEU A 44 6.72 5.64 -11.55
C LEU A 44 6.45 7.10 -11.92
N ALA A 45 5.58 7.80 -11.19
CA ALA A 45 5.33 9.21 -11.42
C ALA A 45 6.60 10.06 -11.24
N GLN A 46 7.40 9.80 -10.21
CA GLN A 46 8.68 10.46 -10.01
C GLN A 46 9.65 10.16 -11.17
N ALA A 47 9.81 8.89 -11.54
CA ALA A 47 10.72 8.49 -12.62
C ALA A 47 10.31 9.12 -13.97
N TRP A 48 9.01 9.19 -14.25
CA TRP A 48 8.46 9.82 -15.45
C TRP A 48 8.76 11.32 -15.49
N LEU A 49 8.47 12.05 -14.41
CA LEU A 49 8.76 13.48 -14.32
C LEU A 49 10.27 13.75 -14.42
N ARG A 50 11.10 12.96 -13.76
CA ARG A 50 12.54 13.06 -13.82
C ARG A 50 13.07 12.86 -15.24
N SER A 51 12.55 11.88 -16.00
CA SER A 51 12.93 11.65 -17.39
C SER A 51 12.60 12.85 -18.31
N ALA A 52 11.59 13.64 -17.93
CA ALA A 52 11.20 14.86 -18.60
C ALA A 52 11.89 16.14 -18.01
N ASN A 53 12.90 15.99 -17.14
CA ASN A 53 13.56 17.07 -16.40
C ASN A 53 12.58 17.96 -15.63
N ARG A 54 11.55 17.36 -15.02
CA ARG A 54 10.55 18.05 -14.20
C ARG A 54 10.66 17.57 -12.75
N SER A 55 10.43 18.49 -11.81
CA SER A 55 10.41 18.26 -10.36
C SER A 55 9.01 18.29 -9.76
N ASP A 56 8.00 18.56 -10.58
CA ASP A 56 6.59 18.64 -10.16
C ASP A 56 5.65 18.38 -11.32
N GLY A 57 4.38 18.18 -11.00
CA GLY A 57 3.30 18.11 -11.97
C GLY A 57 2.39 16.91 -11.84
N GLN A 58 1.47 16.83 -12.77
CA GLN A 58 0.51 15.74 -12.88
C GLN A 58 0.98 14.71 -13.90
N VAL A 59 0.76 13.44 -13.58
CA VAL A 59 1.05 12.28 -14.43
C VAL A 59 -0.18 11.38 -14.43
N SER A 60 -0.71 11.11 -15.61
CA SER A 60 -1.76 10.11 -15.79
C SER A 60 -1.11 8.74 -16.03
N VAL A 61 -1.53 7.73 -15.26
CA VAL A 61 -0.95 6.40 -15.28
C VAL A 61 -2.01 5.37 -15.67
N ALA A 62 -1.83 4.71 -16.81
CA ALA A 62 -2.68 3.59 -17.20
C ALA A 62 -2.31 2.32 -16.42
N THR A 63 -3.26 1.82 -15.63
CA THR A 63 -3.12 0.59 -14.84
C THR A 63 -4.12 -0.46 -15.27
N PRO A 64 -3.98 -1.75 -14.89
CA PRO A 64 -5.01 -2.76 -15.12
C PRO A 64 -6.39 -2.38 -14.54
N GLY A 65 -6.42 -1.57 -13.47
CA GLY A 65 -7.64 -1.05 -12.84
C GLY A 65 -8.16 0.28 -13.42
N GLY A 66 -7.67 0.72 -14.60
CA GLY A 66 -8.01 1.99 -15.24
C GLY A 66 -6.94 3.07 -15.05
N VAL A 67 -7.19 4.26 -15.61
CA VAL A 67 -6.28 5.39 -15.50
C VAL A 67 -6.33 5.97 -14.09
N ARG A 68 -5.15 6.17 -13.50
CA ARG A 68 -4.96 6.81 -12.18
C ARG A 68 -4.23 8.14 -12.36
N GLN A 69 -4.57 9.10 -11.49
CA GLN A 69 -3.88 10.38 -11.47
C GLN A 69 -2.83 10.39 -10.33
N ALA A 70 -1.63 10.84 -10.66
CA ALA A 70 -0.59 11.11 -9.68
C ALA A 70 -0.20 12.60 -9.78
N ILE A 71 -0.19 13.28 -8.64
CA ILE A 71 0.24 14.68 -8.54
C ILE A 71 1.49 14.70 -7.68
N ALA A 72 2.59 15.16 -8.25
CA ALA A 72 3.87 15.25 -7.58
C ALA A 72 4.22 16.72 -7.29
N THR A 73 4.75 16.97 -6.13
CA THR A 73 5.31 18.27 -5.70
C THR A 73 6.73 18.07 -5.19
N SER A 74 7.58 19.05 -5.44
CA SER A 74 8.95 19.07 -4.90
C SER A 74 8.93 19.09 -3.37
N SER A 75 9.95 18.48 -2.75
CA SER A 75 10.20 18.56 -1.31
C SER A 75 11.52 19.31 -1.04
N ASP A 76 11.88 19.46 0.23
CA ASP A 76 13.16 20.07 0.63
C ASP A 76 14.37 19.24 0.17
N ASP A 77 14.19 17.92 0.01
CA ASP A 77 15.19 17.03 -0.56
C ASP A 77 15.00 16.96 -2.08
N PRO A 78 15.97 17.39 -2.91
CA PRO A 78 15.85 17.37 -4.36
C PRO A 78 15.76 15.96 -4.97
N ALA A 79 16.12 14.91 -4.23
CA ALA A 79 15.96 13.53 -4.64
C ALA A 79 14.54 13.00 -4.37
N THR A 80 13.74 13.72 -3.58
CA THR A 80 12.43 13.25 -3.11
C THR A 80 11.31 14.14 -3.64
N LEU A 81 10.25 13.53 -4.14
CA LEU A 81 8.97 14.19 -4.42
C LEU A 81 7.92 13.71 -3.43
N THR A 82 7.03 14.59 -3.01
CA THR A 82 5.77 14.19 -2.37
C THR A 82 4.76 13.89 -3.47
N VAL A 83 4.24 12.67 -3.50
CA VAL A 83 3.33 12.24 -4.57
C VAL A 83 2.00 11.81 -3.96
N CYS A 84 0.94 12.46 -4.43
CA CYS A 84 -0.46 12.09 -4.18
C CYS A 84 -0.94 11.21 -5.34
N VAL A 85 -1.41 10.00 -5.05
CA VAL A 85 -1.94 9.07 -6.05
C VAL A 85 -3.40 8.78 -5.74
N GLU A 86 -4.26 8.87 -6.75
CA GLU A 86 -5.64 8.41 -6.65
C GLU A 86 -5.67 6.88 -6.65
N MET A 87 -6.10 6.29 -5.54
CA MET A 87 -6.20 4.84 -5.36
C MET A 87 -7.51 4.27 -5.90
N GLY A 88 -8.53 5.11 -6.10
CA GLY A 88 -9.87 4.72 -6.49
C GLY A 88 -10.77 4.37 -5.32
N PRO A 89 -11.96 3.79 -5.59
CA PRO A 89 -12.92 3.45 -4.56
C PRO A 89 -12.44 2.27 -3.71
N VAL A 90 -12.67 2.36 -2.41
CA VAL A 90 -12.55 1.20 -1.52
C VAL A 90 -13.93 0.56 -1.41
N GLY A 91 -14.00 -0.73 -1.70
CA GLY A 91 -15.24 -1.49 -1.69
C GLY A 91 -15.17 -2.72 -0.79
N ALA A 92 -16.22 -3.56 -0.83
CA ALA A 92 -16.27 -4.80 -0.08
C ALA A 92 -15.11 -5.74 -0.48
N GLY A 93 -14.51 -6.37 0.52
CA GLY A 93 -13.49 -7.40 0.36
C GLY A 93 -14.06 -8.81 0.35
N PRO A 94 -13.19 -9.83 0.41
CA PRO A 94 -13.59 -11.22 0.52
C PRO A 94 -14.33 -11.50 1.84
N GLU A 95 -15.04 -12.63 1.90
CA GLU A 95 -15.62 -13.10 3.15
C GLU A 95 -14.52 -13.34 4.20
N LEU A 96 -14.78 -12.91 5.44
CA LEU A 96 -13.84 -13.12 6.53
C LEU A 96 -13.77 -14.61 6.91
N PRO A 97 -12.58 -15.21 6.96
CA PRO A 97 -12.44 -16.61 7.31
C PRO A 97 -12.68 -16.84 8.81
N ALA A 98 -13.30 -17.97 9.15
CA ALA A 98 -13.61 -18.34 10.54
C ALA A 98 -12.37 -18.39 11.46
N VAL A 99 -11.19 -18.61 10.90
CA VAL A 99 -9.91 -18.64 11.64
C VAL A 99 -9.62 -17.36 12.43
N ILE A 100 -10.21 -16.22 12.04
CA ILE A 100 -10.03 -14.94 12.74
C ILE A 100 -10.55 -15.04 14.18
N GLY A 101 -11.74 -15.62 14.39
CA GLY A 101 -12.28 -15.87 15.73
C GLY A 101 -11.41 -16.83 16.56
N GLU A 102 -10.82 -17.86 15.92
CA GLU A 102 -9.90 -18.79 16.59
C GLU A 102 -8.57 -18.14 17.02
N LEU A 103 -8.17 -17.04 16.37
CA LEU A 103 -6.97 -16.29 16.70
C LEU A 103 -7.18 -15.33 17.88
N GLY A 104 -8.43 -15.16 18.38
CA GLY A 104 -8.73 -14.21 19.45
C GLY A 104 -8.64 -12.75 18.99
N ILE A 105 -8.97 -12.51 17.74
CA ILE A 105 -9.04 -11.16 17.15
C ILE A 105 -10.48 -10.68 17.32
N ASP A 106 -10.63 -9.59 18.10
CA ASP A 106 -11.95 -9.08 18.48
C ASP A 106 -12.64 -8.30 17.35
N GLN A 107 -11.84 -7.68 16.47
CA GLN A 107 -12.37 -6.86 15.40
C GLN A 107 -11.57 -7.04 14.10
N ALA A 108 -12.26 -7.38 13.04
CA ALA A 108 -11.70 -7.55 11.71
C ALA A 108 -12.68 -7.10 10.63
N MET A 109 -12.16 -6.63 9.51
CA MET A 109 -12.96 -6.29 8.32
C MET A 109 -12.15 -6.57 7.08
N SER A 110 -12.82 -7.04 6.03
CA SER A 110 -12.23 -7.16 4.70
C SER A 110 -12.69 -6.01 3.82
N ALA A 111 -11.80 -5.52 2.97
CA ALA A 111 -12.10 -4.54 1.93
C ALA A 111 -11.16 -4.71 0.74
N SER A 112 -11.44 -4.01 -0.36
CA SER A 112 -10.67 -4.08 -1.59
C SER A 112 -10.49 -2.69 -2.19
N VAL A 113 -9.30 -2.41 -2.72
CA VAL A 113 -8.97 -1.23 -3.54
C VAL A 113 -8.38 -1.66 -4.88
N GLY A 114 -8.97 -2.73 -5.47
CA GLY A 114 -8.48 -3.42 -6.66
C GLY A 114 -7.84 -4.77 -6.34
N ASN A 115 -7.35 -4.97 -5.12
CA ASN A 115 -6.86 -6.22 -4.58
C ASN A 115 -7.44 -6.50 -3.19
N PRO A 116 -7.51 -7.77 -2.73
CA PRO A 116 -8.17 -8.13 -1.48
C PRO A 116 -7.29 -7.86 -0.26
N HIS A 117 -7.90 -7.31 0.79
CA HIS A 117 -7.26 -7.04 2.08
C HIS A 117 -8.14 -7.50 3.25
N VAL A 118 -7.50 -7.96 4.32
CA VAL A 118 -8.10 -8.22 5.62
C VAL A 118 -7.39 -7.34 6.65
N VAL A 119 -8.13 -6.49 7.33
CA VAL A 119 -7.63 -5.59 8.38
C VAL A 119 -8.06 -6.16 9.74
N LEU A 120 -7.10 -6.27 10.62
CA LEU A 120 -7.24 -6.82 11.96
C LEU A 120 -6.90 -5.72 12.97
N LEU A 121 -7.81 -5.42 13.91
CA LEU A 121 -7.51 -4.51 15.01
C LEU A 121 -6.74 -5.26 16.10
N GLY A 122 -5.57 -4.78 16.42
CA GLY A 122 -4.69 -5.39 17.42
C GLY A 122 -4.11 -4.38 18.41
N PRO A 123 -3.31 -4.87 19.34
CA PRO A 123 -2.90 -6.26 19.53
C PRO A 123 -3.97 -7.18 20.14
N GLY A 124 -5.03 -6.63 20.81
CA GLY A 124 -6.07 -7.40 21.49
C GLY A 124 -5.48 -8.47 22.42
N SER A 125 -5.99 -9.70 22.33
CA SER A 125 -5.48 -10.85 23.10
C SER A 125 -4.26 -11.53 22.46
N LEU A 126 -3.81 -11.09 21.28
CA LEU A 126 -2.69 -11.73 20.55
C LEU A 126 -1.33 -11.52 21.23
N ALA A 127 -1.10 -10.34 21.80
CA ALA A 127 0.17 -9.96 22.42
C ALA A 127 0.03 -8.71 23.29
N PRO A 128 1.03 -8.39 24.13
CA PRO A 128 1.02 -7.17 24.95
C PRO A 128 1.05 -5.86 24.16
N ASN A 129 1.57 -5.88 22.93
CA ASN A 129 1.63 -4.74 22.02
C ASN A 129 1.71 -5.21 20.58
N LEU A 130 1.43 -4.30 19.65
CA LEU A 130 1.40 -4.61 18.20
C LEU A 130 2.71 -5.23 17.69
N ALA A 131 3.87 -4.72 18.12
CA ALA A 131 5.18 -5.20 17.69
C ALA A 131 5.46 -6.65 18.09
N SER A 132 4.88 -7.09 19.21
CA SER A 132 5.07 -8.44 19.77
C SER A 132 4.16 -9.51 19.14
N VAL A 133 3.21 -9.12 18.29
CA VAL A 133 2.35 -10.09 17.59
C VAL A 133 3.18 -10.90 16.60
N ASP A 134 3.05 -12.22 16.64
CA ASP A 134 3.61 -13.13 15.63
C ASP A 134 2.83 -12.99 14.29
N LEU A 135 3.20 -11.95 13.53
CA LEU A 135 2.53 -11.64 12.27
C LEU A 135 2.76 -12.74 11.21
N ILE A 136 3.85 -13.52 11.29
CA ILE A 136 4.08 -14.65 10.38
C ILE A 136 2.98 -15.70 10.59
N LYS A 137 2.70 -16.03 11.84
CA LYS A 137 1.66 -17.01 12.20
C LYS A 137 0.26 -16.50 11.83
N VAL A 138 -0.06 -15.25 12.17
CA VAL A 138 -1.36 -14.64 11.90
C VAL A 138 -1.58 -14.47 10.41
N GLY A 139 -0.62 -13.85 9.72
CA GLY A 139 -0.72 -13.54 8.28
C GLY A 139 -0.90 -14.80 7.44
N ARG A 140 -0.06 -15.82 7.63
CA ARG A 140 -0.18 -17.10 6.92
C ARG A 140 -1.52 -17.78 7.12
N ARG A 141 -2.02 -17.83 8.36
CA ARG A 141 -3.30 -18.49 8.66
C ARG A 141 -4.48 -17.76 8.03
N VAL A 142 -4.49 -16.44 8.06
CA VAL A 142 -5.56 -15.63 7.47
C VAL A 142 -5.48 -15.67 5.95
N GLU A 143 -4.29 -15.42 5.36
CA GLU A 143 -4.09 -15.47 3.91
C GLU A 143 -4.53 -16.81 3.31
N SER A 144 -4.07 -17.94 3.90
CA SER A 144 -4.39 -19.28 3.38
C SER A 144 -5.85 -19.68 3.53
N ALA A 145 -6.58 -19.04 4.45
CA ALA A 145 -8.00 -19.31 4.68
C ALA A 145 -8.93 -18.46 3.79
N VAL A 146 -8.41 -17.43 3.12
CA VAL A 146 -9.16 -16.63 2.13
C VAL A 146 -9.00 -17.26 0.75
N PRO A 147 -10.07 -17.61 0.04
CA PRO A 147 -9.99 -18.11 -1.34
C PRO A 147 -9.22 -17.14 -2.25
N GLY A 148 -8.15 -17.59 -2.88
CA GLY A 148 -7.25 -16.77 -3.69
C GLY A 148 -6.26 -15.92 -2.89
N GLY A 149 -6.26 -16.02 -1.57
CA GLY A 149 -5.39 -15.26 -0.67
C GLY A 149 -5.80 -13.79 -0.51
N ALA A 150 -5.30 -13.15 0.53
CA ALA A 150 -5.47 -11.73 0.78
C ALA A 150 -4.23 -11.14 1.46
N ASN A 151 -4.03 -9.83 1.28
CA ASN A 151 -3.12 -9.08 2.14
C ASN A 151 -3.73 -8.96 3.54
N VAL A 152 -2.92 -9.06 4.58
CA VAL A 152 -3.39 -9.03 5.97
C VAL A 152 -2.66 -7.91 6.71
N HIS A 153 -3.42 -7.00 7.31
CA HIS A 153 -2.84 -5.85 7.99
C HIS A 153 -3.28 -5.82 9.43
N LEU A 154 -2.31 -5.82 10.33
CA LEU A 154 -2.56 -5.62 11.75
C LEU A 154 -2.40 -4.13 12.05
N ILE A 155 -3.45 -3.50 12.59
CA ILE A 155 -3.46 -2.06 12.88
C ILE A 155 -3.74 -1.77 14.35
N GLU A 156 -3.24 -0.63 14.80
CA GLU A 156 -3.52 -0.05 16.12
C GLU A 156 -3.67 1.46 15.96
N GLN A 157 -4.66 2.06 16.65
CA GLN A 157 -4.76 3.51 16.74
C GLN A 157 -3.68 4.05 17.67
N SER A 158 -2.86 4.99 17.19
CA SER A 158 -1.74 5.58 17.94
C SER A 158 -1.94 7.05 18.31
N GLY A 159 -3.06 7.63 17.92
CA GLY A 159 -3.42 9.03 18.18
C GLY A 159 -4.68 9.42 17.42
N GLU A 160 -5.07 10.68 17.51
CA GLU A 160 -6.13 11.25 16.68
C GLU A 160 -5.68 11.17 15.21
N ASP A 161 -6.51 10.53 14.37
CA ASP A 161 -6.24 10.32 12.94
C ASP A 161 -4.88 9.66 12.60
N ARG A 162 -4.35 8.84 13.51
CA ARG A 162 -3.09 8.13 13.33
C ARG A 162 -3.22 6.64 13.59
N LEU A 163 -2.67 5.85 12.67
CA LEU A 163 -2.59 4.39 12.77
C LEU A 163 -1.14 3.93 12.72
N VAL A 164 -0.81 2.91 13.49
CA VAL A 164 0.36 2.06 13.25
C VAL A 164 -0.12 0.81 12.55
N MET A 165 0.58 0.41 11.47
CA MET A 165 0.24 -0.76 10.68
C MET A 165 1.45 -1.67 10.48
N ARG A 166 1.23 -2.97 10.62
CA ARG A 166 2.18 -4.03 10.23
C ARG A 166 1.60 -4.81 9.06
N PRO A 167 2.16 -4.67 7.86
CA PRO A 167 1.67 -5.33 6.66
C PRO A 167 2.18 -6.77 6.53
N TRP A 168 1.30 -7.64 6.05
CA TRP A 168 1.60 -8.95 5.48
C TRP A 168 1.01 -8.97 4.07
N GLU A 169 1.84 -9.11 3.06
CA GLU A 169 1.39 -9.09 1.67
C GLU A 169 1.24 -10.50 1.09
N ARG A 170 0.17 -10.71 0.36
CA ARG A 170 -0.19 -11.96 -0.31
C ARG A 170 0.97 -12.46 -1.19
N GLY A 171 1.43 -13.68 -0.93
CA GLY A 171 2.52 -14.32 -1.67
C GLY A 171 3.93 -13.81 -1.34
N VAL A 172 4.06 -12.74 -0.54
CA VAL A 172 5.34 -12.12 -0.17
C VAL A 172 5.68 -12.34 1.30
N GLY A 173 4.70 -12.13 2.18
CA GLY A 173 4.90 -12.16 3.63
C GLY A 173 5.01 -10.78 4.25
N ILE A 174 5.83 -10.63 5.31
CA ILE A 174 6.07 -9.34 5.95
C ILE A 174 6.80 -8.40 4.99
N THR A 175 6.27 -7.19 4.82
CA THR A 175 6.89 -6.10 4.06
C THR A 175 7.02 -4.86 4.93
N GLU A 176 7.88 -3.94 4.51
CA GLU A 176 8.12 -2.68 5.25
C GLU A 176 7.01 -1.65 5.02
N ALA A 177 6.32 -1.71 3.89
CA ALA A 177 5.27 -0.76 3.53
C ALA A 177 4.33 -1.33 2.46
N CYS A 178 3.02 -1.10 2.63
CA CYS A 178 1.98 -1.47 1.67
C CYS A 178 1.01 -0.31 1.47
N GLY A 179 1.07 0.36 0.31
CA GLY A 179 0.25 1.55 0.03
C GLY A 179 -1.24 1.24 -0.11
N SER A 180 -1.62 0.18 -0.84
CA SER A 180 -3.00 -0.29 -0.93
C SER A 180 -3.53 -0.74 0.43
N GLY A 181 -2.68 -1.42 1.21
CA GLY A 181 -2.98 -1.80 2.59
C GLY A 181 -3.24 -0.61 3.50
N ALA A 182 -2.41 0.44 3.44
CA ALA A 182 -2.61 1.67 4.20
C ALA A 182 -3.94 2.35 3.85
N THR A 183 -4.29 2.39 2.55
CA THR A 183 -5.56 2.94 2.06
C THR A 183 -6.76 2.18 2.63
N VAL A 184 -6.73 0.85 2.56
CA VAL A 184 -7.80 0.00 3.10
C VAL A 184 -7.84 0.08 4.62
N ALA A 185 -6.70 0.08 5.30
CA ALA A 185 -6.61 0.19 6.76
C ALA A 185 -7.24 1.49 7.27
N ALA A 186 -6.95 2.62 6.62
CA ALA A 186 -7.56 3.91 6.96
C ALA A 186 -9.08 3.90 6.75
N TRP A 187 -9.55 3.36 5.61
CA TRP A 187 -10.98 3.26 5.31
C TRP A 187 -11.71 2.37 6.34
N VAL A 188 -11.14 1.23 6.69
CA VAL A 188 -11.70 0.32 7.70
C VAL A 188 -11.71 0.98 9.09
N ALA A 189 -10.60 1.60 9.50
CA ALA A 189 -10.51 2.29 10.79
C ALA A 189 -11.54 3.43 10.89
N ARG A 190 -11.77 4.20 9.79
CA ARG A 190 -12.82 5.21 9.74
C ARG A 190 -14.20 4.58 9.91
N SER A 191 -14.48 3.45 9.26
CA SER A 191 -15.76 2.75 9.39
C SER A 191 -16.00 2.22 10.82
N TRP A 192 -14.94 1.99 11.57
CA TRP A 192 -14.98 1.65 12.98
C TRP A 192 -15.08 2.87 13.92
N GLY A 193 -15.01 4.08 13.38
CA GLY A 193 -15.04 5.32 14.14
C GLY A 193 -13.75 5.63 14.91
N LEU A 194 -12.63 5.02 14.51
CA LEU A 194 -11.33 5.22 15.16
C LEU A 194 -10.59 6.47 14.62
N VAL A 195 -10.85 6.84 13.38
CA VAL A 195 -10.17 7.95 12.68
C VAL A 195 -11.14 8.70 11.78
N GLY A 196 -10.80 9.92 11.36
CA GLY A 196 -11.55 10.74 10.41
C GLY A 196 -11.19 10.47 8.94
N ASP A 197 -11.32 11.51 8.12
CA ASP A 197 -11.13 11.40 6.66
C ASP A 197 -9.68 11.55 6.20
N THR A 198 -8.79 12.12 7.01
CA THR A 198 -7.37 12.29 6.71
C THR A 198 -6.55 11.54 7.75
N VAL A 199 -5.90 10.45 7.35
CA VAL A 199 -5.28 9.50 8.26
C VAL A 199 -3.81 9.33 7.96
N VAL A 200 -2.96 9.50 8.97
CA VAL A 200 -1.55 9.15 8.87
C VAL A 200 -1.37 7.68 9.27
N VAL A 201 -0.78 6.90 8.37
CA VAL A 201 -0.49 5.47 8.58
C VAL A 201 1.01 5.28 8.67
N SER A 202 1.50 4.93 9.86
CA SER A 202 2.91 4.63 10.13
C SER A 202 3.15 3.13 9.95
N MET A 203 4.15 2.79 9.16
CA MET A 203 4.59 1.42 8.87
C MET A 203 6.11 1.31 9.14
N PRO A 204 6.69 0.11 9.23
CA PRO A 204 8.15 -0.03 9.42
C PRO A 204 8.98 0.75 8.41
N GLY A 205 8.58 0.81 7.15
CA GLY A 205 9.27 1.52 6.07
C GLY A 205 8.98 3.02 5.97
N GLY A 206 8.13 3.59 6.84
CA GLY A 206 7.81 5.03 6.84
C GLY A 206 6.32 5.33 6.94
N GLU A 207 5.99 6.60 6.77
CA GLU A 207 4.62 7.10 6.90
C GLU A 207 4.03 7.49 5.54
N VAL A 208 2.72 7.32 5.43
CA VAL A 208 1.91 7.84 4.34
C VAL A 208 0.66 8.50 4.90
N THR A 209 0.10 9.45 4.18
CA THR A 209 -1.22 10.02 4.49
C THR A 209 -2.24 9.45 3.52
N VAL A 210 -3.39 9.05 4.06
CA VAL A 210 -4.55 8.62 3.29
C VAL A 210 -5.64 9.65 3.44
N GLU A 211 -6.16 10.15 2.32
CA GLU A 211 -7.35 11.00 2.29
C GLU A 211 -8.53 10.20 1.74
N LEU A 212 -9.58 10.12 2.53
CA LEU A 212 -10.78 9.32 2.25
C LEU A 212 -11.91 10.24 1.75
N GLY A 213 -12.05 10.32 0.44
CA GLY A 213 -13.17 11.03 -0.19
C GLY A 213 -14.46 10.22 -0.22
N LEU A 214 -15.53 10.82 -0.76
CA LEU A 214 -16.84 10.18 -0.89
C LEU A 214 -16.83 8.97 -1.82
N HIS A 215 -16.04 9.01 -2.89
CA HIS A 215 -16.05 8.01 -3.96
C HIS A 215 -14.68 7.41 -4.27
N SER A 216 -13.62 7.99 -3.77
CA SER A 216 -12.26 7.48 -3.95
C SER A 216 -11.38 7.83 -2.76
N ALA A 217 -10.27 7.12 -2.63
CA ALA A 217 -9.22 7.42 -1.66
C ALA A 217 -7.97 7.90 -2.40
N SER A 218 -7.20 8.78 -1.77
CA SER A 218 -5.89 9.21 -2.21
C SER A 218 -4.81 8.79 -1.23
N LEU A 219 -3.65 8.42 -1.75
CA LEU A 219 -2.47 8.03 -0.99
C LEU A 219 -1.36 9.04 -1.23
N ILE A 220 -0.91 9.70 -0.18
CA ILE A 220 0.12 10.73 -0.23
C ILE A 220 1.36 10.22 0.50
N GLY A 221 2.50 10.30 -0.15
CA GLY A 221 3.76 9.89 0.48
C GLY A 221 4.97 10.22 -0.38
N PRO A 222 6.18 10.00 0.17
CA PRO A 222 7.41 10.29 -0.54
C PRO A 222 7.66 9.27 -1.66
N ALA A 223 8.35 9.73 -2.69
CA ALA A 223 9.06 8.92 -3.66
C ALA A 223 10.47 9.50 -3.78
N THR A 224 11.49 8.69 -3.47
CA THR A 224 12.87 9.13 -3.43
C THR A 224 13.66 8.44 -4.55
N TYR A 225 14.34 9.22 -5.37
CA TYR A 225 15.29 8.71 -6.34
C TYR A 225 16.55 8.18 -5.61
N VAL A 226 16.94 6.97 -5.92
CA VAL A 226 18.12 6.34 -5.31
C VAL A 226 19.29 6.32 -6.29
N ALA A 227 19.11 5.73 -7.47
CA ALA A 227 20.17 5.60 -8.46
C ALA A 227 19.62 5.18 -9.83
N ASP A 228 20.38 5.46 -10.89
CA ASP A 228 20.24 4.81 -12.19
C ASP A 228 21.15 3.58 -12.21
N VAL A 229 20.68 2.45 -12.75
CA VAL A 229 21.42 1.19 -12.80
C VAL A 229 21.41 0.66 -14.23
N GLU A 230 22.59 0.37 -14.78
CA GLU A 230 22.74 -0.35 -16.05
C GLU A 230 23.05 -1.82 -15.74
N THR A 231 22.31 -2.72 -16.39
CA THR A 231 22.56 -4.17 -16.31
C THR A 231 23.13 -4.65 -17.65
N HIS A 232 24.19 -5.43 -17.58
CA HIS A 232 24.85 -6.04 -18.75
C HIS A 232 24.52 -7.52 -18.87
#